data_546270226ac3f9a9d241bc2c81970437
#
_entry.id   546270226ac3f9a9d241bc2c81970437
#
_cell.length_a   1.000
_cell.length_b   1.000
_cell.length_c   1.000
_cell.angle_alpha   90.00
_cell.angle_beta   90.00
_cell.angle_gamma   90.00
#
_symmetry.space_group_name_H-M   'P 1'
#
loop_
_entity.id
_entity.type
_entity.pdbx_description
1 polymer ?
#
loop_
_entity_poly.entity_id
_entity_poly.type
_entity_poly.pdbx_seq_one_letter_code
_entity_poly.pdbx_strand_id
1 'polypeptide(L)'
;IIGAGVSGVSCALILGSAQNKPFAMDKKIAIVAHQKASSLQNAIFNNAYGIPAGKLGSELLEESLAHLSKTYPHVKQIDGEKVLSISGEAGNFIITTNKHSHQAKTVVIAIGAGNPFTIEGLENFVEPHMKMPAVKNRIQLKNNDHLVTGEIYVAGVLAGHRSQLSI
;
A
#
# COMPACT_ATOMS: atom_id res chain seq x y z
N ILE A 1 -4.16 -5.07 3.26
CA ILE A 1 -3.34 -4.08 2.55
C ILE A 1 -2.14 -3.76 3.45
N ILE A 2 -0.92 -3.85 2.92
CA ILE A 2 0.32 -3.58 3.64
C ILE A 2 0.88 -2.24 3.17
N GLY A 3 0.92 -1.25 4.06
CA GLY A 3 1.37 0.13 3.82
C GLY A 3 0.22 1.12 3.71
N ALA A 4 0.29 2.18 4.49
CA ALA A 4 -0.71 3.26 4.58
C ALA A 4 -0.22 4.58 3.94
N GLY A 5 0.58 4.47 2.89
CA GLY A 5 0.88 5.57 1.98
C GLY A 5 -0.28 5.81 0.99
N VAL A 6 -0.05 6.70 0.01
CA VAL A 6 -1.09 7.06 -0.99
C VAL A 6 -1.75 5.85 -1.63
N SER A 7 -0.94 4.92 -2.16
CA SER A 7 -1.47 3.76 -2.89
C SER A 7 -2.27 2.82 -1.97
N GLY A 8 -1.80 2.60 -0.73
CA GLY A 8 -2.48 1.73 0.22
C GLY A 8 -3.78 2.34 0.72
N VAL A 9 -3.79 3.63 1.05
CA VAL A 9 -5.02 4.31 1.46
C VAL A 9 -6.01 4.41 0.31
N SER A 10 -5.56 4.71 -0.92
CA SER A 10 -6.43 4.71 -2.11
C SER A 10 -7.07 3.33 -2.33
N CYS A 11 -6.27 2.26 -2.22
CA CYS A 11 -6.78 0.89 -2.30
C CYS A 11 -7.83 0.62 -1.21
N ALA A 12 -7.55 1.02 0.04
CA ALA A 12 -8.48 0.85 1.17
C ALA A 12 -9.80 1.63 1.00
N LEU A 13 -9.74 2.85 0.47
CA LEU A 13 -10.92 3.67 0.17
C LEU A 13 -11.79 3.03 -0.93
N ILE A 14 -11.17 2.56 -2.01
CA ILE A 14 -11.88 1.88 -3.11
C ILE A 14 -12.55 0.60 -2.61
N LEU A 15 -11.82 -0.25 -1.90
CA LEU A 15 -12.37 -1.50 -1.35
C LEU A 15 -13.43 -1.23 -0.29
N GLY A 16 -13.23 -0.22 0.57
CA GLY A 16 -14.22 0.21 1.55
C GLY A 16 -15.53 0.68 0.90
N SER A 17 -15.42 1.46 -0.19
CA SER A 17 -16.60 1.94 -0.93
C SER A 17 -17.38 0.82 -1.63
N ALA A 18 -16.73 -0.32 -1.86
CA ALA A 18 -17.31 -1.47 -2.54
C ALA A 18 -18.04 -2.44 -1.61
N GLN A 19 -18.20 -2.15 -0.32
CA GLN A 19 -18.78 -3.06 0.69
C GLN A 19 -20.06 -3.75 0.26
N ASN A 20 -20.95 -3.02 -0.42
CA ASN A 20 -22.25 -3.53 -0.87
C ASN A 20 -22.22 -4.15 -2.28
N LYS A 21 -21.03 -4.33 -2.87
CA LYS A 21 -20.91 -4.98 -4.17
C LYS A 21 -20.74 -6.49 -4.00
N PRO A 22 -21.28 -7.32 -4.90
CA PRO A 22 -21.22 -8.79 -4.77
C PRO A 22 -19.80 -9.35 -4.57
N PHE A 23 -18.80 -8.75 -5.20
CA PHE A 23 -17.40 -9.19 -5.09
C PHE A 23 -16.71 -8.79 -3.77
N ALA A 24 -17.27 -7.84 -3.03
CA ALA A 24 -16.71 -7.33 -1.77
C ALA A 24 -17.59 -7.63 -0.55
N MET A 25 -18.80 -8.10 -0.76
CA MET A 25 -19.74 -8.48 0.29
C MET A 25 -19.08 -9.51 1.23
N ASP A 26 -19.25 -9.32 2.54
CA ASP A 26 -18.69 -10.19 3.60
C ASP A 26 -17.15 -10.25 3.67
N LYS A 27 -16.44 -9.47 2.87
CA LYS A 27 -14.97 -9.39 2.97
C LYS A 27 -14.56 -8.48 4.12
N LYS A 28 -13.65 -8.99 4.96
CA LYS A 28 -12.99 -8.22 5.99
C LYS A 28 -11.75 -7.56 5.40
N ILE A 29 -11.71 -6.23 5.45
CA ILE A 29 -10.61 -5.44 4.89
C ILE A 29 -9.79 -4.85 6.03
N ALA A 30 -8.46 -4.97 5.94
CA ALA A 30 -7.54 -4.35 6.88
C ALA A 30 -6.41 -3.64 6.14
N ILE A 31 -5.93 -2.53 6.71
CA ILE A 31 -4.74 -1.82 6.28
C ILE A 31 -3.74 -1.75 7.43
N VAL A 32 -2.50 -2.16 7.16
CA VAL A 32 -1.41 -2.15 8.16
C VAL A 32 -0.53 -0.92 7.93
N ALA A 33 -0.43 -0.08 8.96
CA ALA A 33 0.35 1.14 8.97
C ALA A 33 1.49 1.04 9.99
N HIS A 34 2.76 1.13 9.53
CA HIS A 34 3.91 1.10 10.44
C HIS A 34 4.41 2.50 10.77
N GLN A 35 4.68 3.30 9.75
CA GLN A 35 5.30 4.62 9.88
C GLN A 35 4.59 5.65 9.01
N LYS A 36 4.66 6.91 9.43
CA LYS A 36 4.26 8.06 8.59
C LYS A 36 5.31 8.38 7.50
N ALA A 37 6.08 7.39 7.04
CA ALA A 37 7.16 7.54 6.07
C ALA A 37 6.67 7.32 4.64
N SER A 38 5.82 8.18 4.16
CA SER A 38 5.49 8.24 2.73
C SER A 38 6.40 9.23 2.01
N SER A 39 6.68 8.98 0.74
CA SER A 39 7.36 9.97 -0.13
C SER A 39 6.60 11.31 -0.24
N LEU A 40 5.31 11.31 0.07
CA LEU A 40 4.47 12.50 0.16
C LEU A 40 4.74 13.35 1.39
N GLN A 41 5.33 12.80 2.46
CA GLN A 41 5.48 13.49 3.75
C GLN A 41 6.04 14.92 3.61
N ASN A 42 7.01 15.09 2.74
CA ASN A 42 7.70 16.37 2.53
C ASN A 42 7.24 17.10 1.26
N ALA A 43 6.15 16.67 0.63
CA ALA A 43 5.63 17.31 -0.57
C ALA A 43 4.78 18.53 -0.21
N ILE A 44 4.82 19.54 -1.06
CA ILE A 44 3.90 20.68 -1.05
C ILE A 44 3.18 20.67 -2.39
N PHE A 45 1.86 20.61 -2.36
CA PHE A 45 1.03 20.55 -3.56
C PHE A 45 0.62 21.96 -3.99
N ASN A 46 1.05 22.37 -5.19
CA ASN A 46 0.68 23.66 -5.76
C ASN A 46 -0.12 23.54 -7.07
N ASN A 47 -0.10 22.37 -7.71
CA ASN A 47 -0.63 22.16 -9.05
C ASN A 47 -1.36 20.81 -9.24
N ALA A 48 -1.81 20.19 -8.15
CA ALA A 48 -2.57 18.95 -8.23
C ALA A 48 -4.07 19.25 -8.28
N TYR A 49 -4.76 18.67 -9.25
CA TYR A 49 -6.20 18.84 -9.40
C TYR A 49 -6.96 18.39 -8.14
N GLY A 50 -7.86 19.24 -7.63
CA GLY A 50 -8.68 18.96 -6.46
C GLY A 50 -7.96 19.12 -5.11
N ILE A 51 -6.67 19.49 -5.11
CA ILE A 51 -5.91 19.78 -3.89
C ILE A 51 -5.61 21.28 -3.83
N PRO A 52 -5.94 21.99 -2.74
CA PRO A 52 -5.61 23.41 -2.58
C PRO A 52 -4.11 23.66 -2.70
N ALA A 53 -3.72 24.75 -3.37
CA ALA A 53 -2.33 25.16 -3.46
C ALA A 53 -1.72 25.40 -2.05
N GLY A 54 -0.50 24.94 -1.83
CA GLY A 54 0.19 25.01 -0.55
C GLY A 54 -0.12 23.86 0.41
N LYS A 55 -1.01 22.92 0.04
CA LYS A 55 -1.35 21.78 0.88
C LYS A 55 -0.14 20.89 1.12
N LEU A 56 0.13 20.55 2.39
CA LEU A 56 1.21 19.65 2.76
C LEU A 56 0.83 18.19 2.56
N GLY A 57 1.79 17.40 2.07
CA GLY A 57 1.57 15.96 1.88
C GLY A 57 1.40 15.20 3.20
N SER A 58 2.03 15.67 4.29
CA SER A 58 1.80 15.14 5.64
C SER A 58 0.35 15.30 6.09
N GLU A 59 -0.25 16.46 5.85
CA GLU A 59 -1.66 16.73 6.15
C GLU A 59 -2.59 15.83 5.33
N LEU A 60 -2.32 15.69 4.03
CA LEU A 60 -3.10 14.80 3.16
C LEU A 60 -3.08 13.34 3.63
N LEU A 61 -1.93 12.87 4.12
CA LEU A 61 -1.83 11.50 4.66
C LEU A 61 -2.67 11.33 5.93
N GLU A 62 -2.65 12.30 6.85
CA GLU A 62 -3.46 12.27 8.07
C GLU A 62 -4.96 12.36 7.75
N GLU A 63 -5.34 13.30 6.91
CA GLU A 63 -6.73 13.48 6.47
C GLU A 63 -7.26 12.25 5.74
N SER A 64 -6.42 11.57 4.95
CA SER A 64 -6.81 10.35 4.23
C SER A 64 -7.13 9.19 5.17
N LEU A 65 -6.34 9.01 6.23
CA LEU A 65 -6.61 7.98 7.24
C LEU A 65 -7.85 8.34 8.08
N ALA A 66 -8.02 9.61 8.44
CA ALA A 66 -9.22 10.09 9.12
C ALA A 66 -10.47 9.93 8.24
N HIS A 67 -10.37 10.22 6.93
CA HIS A 67 -11.43 9.98 5.95
C HIS A 67 -11.80 8.50 5.92
N LEU A 68 -10.81 7.60 5.83
CA LEU A 68 -11.03 6.17 5.82
C LEU A 68 -11.81 5.71 7.06
N SER A 69 -11.38 6.13 8.26
CA SER A 69 -12.05 5.80 9.52
C SER A 69 -13.49 6.30 9.57
N LYS A 70 -13.71 7.53 9.14
CA LYS A 70 -15.03 8.19 9.21
C LYS A 70 -16.01 7.60 8.20
N THR A 71 -15.55 7.37 6.96
CA THR A 71 -16.44 7.00 5.84
C THR A 71 -16.61 5.49 5.72
N TYR A 72 -15.56 4.74 6.02
CA TYR A 72 -15.53 3.27 5.90
C TYR A 72 -15.03 2.61 7.20
N PRO A 73 -15.77 2.74 8.32
CA PRO A 73 -15.35 2.22 9.62
C PRO A 73 -15.19 0.70 9.68
N HIS A 74 -15.73 -0.03 8.71
CA HIS A 74 -15.55 -1.47 8.55
C HIS A 74 -14.17 -1.86 8.01
N VAL A 75 -13.39 -0.92 7.49
CA VAL A 75 -11.99 -1.13 7.12
C VAL A 75 -11.12 -0.99 8.37
N LYS A 76 -10.60 -2.12 8.86
CA LYS A 76 -9.78 -2.13 10.07
C LYS A 76 -8.42 -1.46 9.80
N GLN A 77 -8.08 -0.45 10.58
CA GLN A 77 -6.73 0.13 10.61
C GLN A 77 -5.91 -0.55 11.71
N ILE A 78 -4.71 -1.02 11.34
CA ILE A 78 -3.75 -1.68 12.24
C ILE A 78 -2.52 -0.79 12.27
N ASP A 79 -2.42 0.02 13.33
CA ASP A 79 -1.40 1.06 13.45
C ASP A 79 -0.18 0.60 14.26
N GLY A 80 0.99 1.09 13.85
CA GLY A 80 2.26 0.86 14.55
C GLY A 80 2.76 -0.58 14.47
N GLU A 81 2.31 -1.34 13.47
CA GLU A 81 2.82 -2.68 13.19
C GLU A 81 3.65 -2.68 11.89
N LYS A 82 4.86 -3.26 11.97
CA LYS A 82 5.73 -3.49 10.82
C LYS A 82 5.56 -4.92 10.35
N VAL A 83 5.15 -5.11 9.10
CA VAL A 83 5.12 -6.43 8.48
C VAL A 83 6.56 -6.89 8.24
N LEU A 84 6.89 -8.10 8.69
CA LEU A 84 8.20 -8.73 8.59
C LEU A 84 8.21 -9.82 7.52
N SER A 85 7.16 -10.64 7.45
CA SER A 85 7.08 -11.73 6.48
C SER A 85 5.67 -12.03 6.01
N ILE A 86 5.59 -12.67 4.85
CA ILE A 86 4.37 -13.25 4.29
C ILE A 86 4.68 -14.70 3.98
N SER A 87 3.90 -15.62 4.52
CA SER A 87 4.02 -17.06 4.29
C SER A 87 2.66 -17.68 4.00
N GLY A 88 2.65 -18.97 3.65
CA GLY A 88 1.41 -19.68 3.29
C GLY A 88 1.17 -19.67 1.78
N GLU A 89 -0.05 -19.92 1.39
CA GLU A 89 -0.48 -20.09 -0.01
C GLU A 89 -1.71 -19.24 -0.33
N ALA A 90 -2.07 -19.17 -1.60
CA ALA A 90 -3.24 -18.43 -2.07
C ALA A 90 -4.50 -18.80 -1.28
N GLY A 91 -5.18 -17.80 -0.75
CA GLY A 91 -6.37 -17.97 0.10
C GLY A 91 -6.09 -18.20 1.58
N ASN A 92 -4.83 -18.47 1.99
CA ASN A 92 -4.46 -18.72 3.39
C ASN A 92 -3.05 -18.21 3.73
N PHE A 93 -2.85 -16.91 3.58
CA PHE A 93 -1.60 -16.26 3.96
C PHE A 93 -1.53 -15.95 5.45
N ILE A 94 -0.33 -16.06 6.01
CA ILE A 94 0.03 -15.60 7.35
C ILE A 94 0.93 -14.37 7.17
N ILE A 95 0.46 -13.24 7.69
CA ILE A 95 1.18 -11.96 7.69
C ILE A 95 1.76 -11.78 9.08
N THR A 96 3.06 -11.96 9.22
CA THR A 96 3.76 -11.78 10.50
C THR A 96 4.23 -10.34 10.63
N THR A 97 3.90 -9.71 11.74
CA THR A 97 4.37 -8.37 12.09
C THR A 97 5.33 -8.43 13.28
N ASN A 98 5.88 -7.30 13.66
CA ASN A 98 6.70 -7.17 14.87
C ASN A 98 5.89 -7.32 16.17
N LYS A 99 4.55 -7.45 16.11
CA LYS A 99 3.68 -7.58 17.29
C LYS A 99 2.76 -8.79 17.23
N HIS A 100 2.19 -9.07 16.05
CA HIS A 100 1.14 -10.08 15.89
C HIS A 100 1.31 -10.87 14.60
N SER A 101 0.49 -11.89 14.44
CA SER A 101 0.27 -12.59 13.16
C SER A 101 -1.20 -12.41 12.74
N HIS A 102 -1.40 -12.14 11.46
CA HIS A 102 -2.72 -11.94 10.86
C HIS A 102 -2.91 -12.92 9.71
N GLN A 103 -4.12 -13.44 9.56
CA GLN A 103 -4.48 -14.27 8.42
C GLN A 103 -5.15 -13.45 7.33
N ALA A 104 -4.82 -13.74 6.08
CA ALA A 104 -5.43 -13.08 4.92
C ALA A 104 -5.62 -14.05 3.76
N LYS A 105 -6.70 -13.91 3.01
CA LYS A 105 -6.92 -14.65 1.76
C LYS A 105 -6.21 -13.99 0.59
N THR A 106 -6.15 -12.67 0.60
CA THR A 106 -5.55 -11.84 -0.45
C THR A 106 -4.71 -10.74 0.19
N VAL A 107 -3.57 -10.42 -0.39
CA VAL A 107 -2.64 -9.40 0.11
C VAL A 107 -2.37 -8.36 -0.97
N VAL A 108 -2.35 -7.09 -0.58
CA VAL A 108 -1.92 -5.98 -1.44
C VAL A 108 -0.71 -5.31 -0.81
N ILE A 109 0.42 -5.29 -1.53
CA ILE A 109 1.67 -4.66 -1.08
C ILE A 109 1.72 -3.23 -1.61
N ALA A 110 1.72 -2.24 -0.72
CA ALA A 110 1.68 -0.81 -1.06
C ALA A 110 2.70 0.01 -0.23
N ILE A 111 3.89 -0.54 -0.01
CA ILE A 111 4.93 0.04 0.86
C ILE A 111 5.86 1.05 0.17
N GLY A 112 5.60 1.35 -1.11
CA GLY A 112 6.49 2.19 -1.92
C GLY A 112 7.74 1.44 -2.42
N ALA A 113 8.59 2.12 -3.18
CA ALA A 113 9.72 1.55 -3.92
C ALA A 113 11.07 1.71 -3.19
N GLY A 114 11.05 1.72 -1.86
CA GLY A 114 12.27 1.84 -1.04
C GLY A 114 13.15 0.60 -1.12
N ASN A 115 14.48 0.79 -1.19
CA ASN A 115 15.47 -0.27 -1.11
C ASN A 115 16.22 -0.14 0.23
N PRO A 116 16.43 -1.25 1.01
CA PRO A 116 16.07 -2.63 0.66
C PRO A 116 14.58 -2.93 0.84
N PHE A 117 14.10 -3.97 0.15
CA PHE A 117 12.81 -4.59 0.42
C PHE A 117 12.93 -5.38 1.74
N THR A 118 11.96 -5.24 2.63
CA THR A 118 12.08 -5.71 4.02
C THR A 118 11.03 -6.74 4.43
N ILE A 119 10.25 -7.27 3.50
CA ILE A 119 9.23 -8.28 3.78
C ILE A 119 9.73 -9.62 3.24
N GLU A 120 10.00 -10.56 4.14
CA GLU A 120 10.41 -11.91 3.79
C GLU A 120 9.29 -12.68 3.07
N GLY A 121 9.68 -13.57 2.16
CA GLY A 121 8.76 -14.41 1.37
C GLY A 121 8.47 -13.88 -0.03
N LEU A 122 8.97 -12.69 -0.39
CA LEU A 122 8.80 -12.09 -1.71
C LEU A 122 10.12 -11.69 -2.39
N GLU A 123 11.26 -12.12 -1.86
CA GLU A 123 12.60 -11.73 -2.33
C GLU A 123 12.82 -12.06 -3.80
N ASN A 124 12.29 -13.20 -4.26
CA ASN A 124 12.43 -13.67 -5.65
C ASN A 124 11.69 -12.79 -6.67
N PHE A 125 10.80 -11.93 -6.21
CA PHE A 125 10.04 -11.01 -7.05
C PHE A 125 10.63 -9.59 -7.05
N VAL A 126 11.64 -9.32 -6.22
CA VAL A 126 12.28 -8.00 -6.12
C VAL A 126 13.23 -7.79 -7.29
N GLU A 127 13.10 -6.66 -7.96
CA GLU A 127 14.00 -6.25 -9.04
C GLU A 127 14.23 -4.73 -9.02
N PRO A 128 15.30 -4.23 -9.69
CA PRO A 128 15.49 -2.80 -9.86
C PRO A 128 14.30 -2.15 -10.59
N HIS A 129 13.93 -0.95 -10.16
CA HIS A 129 12.79 -0.24 -10.73
C HIS A 129 13.06 0.19 -12.18
N MET A 130 12.35 -0.38 -13.15
CA MET A 130 12.59 -0.23 -14.58
C MET A 130 12.39 1.19 -15.14
N LYS A 131 11.51 1.98 -14.52
CA LYS A 131 11.15 3.32 -15.00
C LYS A 131 11.76 4.46 -14.19
N MET A 132 12.60 4.15 -13.19
CA MET A 132 13.31 5.15 -12.40
C MET A 132 14.81 5.14 -12.70
N PRO A 133 15.50 6.31 -12.63
CA PRO A 133 16.94 6.35 -12.77
C PRO A 133 17.64 5.47 -11.74
N ALA A 134 18.62 4.70 -12.16
CA ALA A 134 19.38 3.76 -11.30
C ALA A 134 20.01 4.44 -10.07
N VAL A 135 20.41 5.72 -10.21
CA VAL A 135 20.96 6.53 -9.10
C VAL A 135 20.00 6.68 -7.92
N LYS A 136 18.69 6.56 -8.15
CA LYS A 136 17.68 6.64 -7.08
C LYS A 136 17.59 5.35 -6.27
N ASN A 137 18.25 4.28 -6.70
CA ASN A 137 18.27 2.98 -6.02
C ASN A 137 16.88 2.54 -5.55
N ARG A 138 15.93 2.49 -6.50
CA ARG A 138 14.54 2.08 -6.24
C ARG A 138 14.29 0.67 -6.77
N ILE A 139 13.35 0.00 -6.14
CA ILE A 139 12.94 -1.36 -6.49
C ILE A 139 11.49 -1.40 -6.95
N GLN A 140 11.14 -2.46 -7.63
CA GLN A 140 9.77 -2.86 -7.93
C GLN A 140 9.59 -4.36 -7.66
N LEU A 141 8.36 -4.82 -7.57
CA LEU A 141 8.04 -6.25 -7.58
C LEU A 141 7.66 -6.66 -9.01
N LYS A 142 8.24 -7.76 -9.49
CA LYS A 142 7.77 -8.42 -10.71
C LYS A 142 6.29 -8.72 -10.58
N ASN A 143 5.51 -8.30 -11.56
CA ASN A 143 4.07 -8.54 -11.54
C ASN A 143 3.52 -8.57 -12.97
N ASN A 144 2.36 -9.20 -13.12
CA ASN A 144 1.56 -9.14 -14.33
C ASN A 144 0.22 -8.52 -13.95
N ASP A 145 -0.06 -7.32 -14.47
CA ASP A 145 -1.27 -6.55 -14.15
C ASP A 145 -1.53 -6.49 -12.64
N HIS A 146 -0.52 -6.01 -11.88
CA HIS A 146 -0.51 -5.92 -10.42
C HIS A 146 -0.44 -7.26 -9.66
N LEU A 147 -0.66 -8.41 -10.26
CA LEU A 147 -0.53 -9.72 -9.63
C LEU A 147 0.94 -10.13 -9.56
N VAL A 148 1.46 -10.31 -8.35
CA VAL A 148 2.83 -10.77 -8.10
C VAL A 148 2.89 -12.29 -8.14
N THR A 149 2.09 -12.95 -7.32
CA THR A 149 1.95 -14.42 -7.27
C THR A 149 0.73 -14.82 -6.44
N GLY A 150 0.06 -15.90 -6.80
CA GLY A 150 -1.13 -16.36 -6.10
C GLY A 150 -2.17 -15.25 -5.98
N GLU A 151 -2.54 -14.93 -4.75
CA GLU A 151 -3.45 -13.82 -4.40
C GLU A 151 -2.68 -12.63 -3.77
N ILE A 152 -1.40 -12.45 -4.12
CA ILE A 152 -0.57 -11.32 -3.69
C ILE A 152 -0.48 -10.31 -4.83
N TYR A 153 -0.96 -9.11 -4.56
CA TYR A 153 -0.97 -7.99 -5.48
C TYR A 153 0.00 -6.89 -5.01
N VAL A 154 0.40 -6.02 -5.93
CA VAL A 154 1.24 -4.85 -5.64
C VAL A 154 0.58 -3.59 -6.16
N ALA A 155 0.72 -2.47 -5.43
CA ALA A 155 0.13 -1.20 -5.82
C ALA A 155 1.14 -0.04 -5.77
N GLY A 156 0.89 0.97 -6.61
CA GLY A 156 1.67 2.19 -6.67
C GLY A 156 3.03 2.04 -7.34
N VAL A 157 4.01 2.81 -6.85
CA VAL A 157 5.35 2.86 -7.45
C VAL A 157 6.04 1.50 -7.40
N LEU A 158 5.80 0.70 -6.37
CA LEU A 158 6.36 -0.65 -6.23
C LEU A 158 5.87 -1.60 -7.34
N ALA A 159 4.76 -1.31 -8.00
CA ALA A 159 4.26 -2.05 -9.16
C ALA A 159 4.95 -1.69 -10.49
N GLY A 160 6.03 -0.89 -10.46
CA GLY A 160 6.75 -0.45 -11.65
C GLY A 160 6.16 0.80 -12.33
N HIS A 161 5.22 1.49 -11.67
CA HIS A 161 4.71 2.77 -12.15
C HIS A 161 5.64 3.94 -11.77
N ARG A 162 5.64 5.01 -12.57
CA ARG A 162 6.30 6.26 -12.16
C ARG A 162 5.55 6.88 -10.98
N SER A 163 6.25 7.72 -10.21
CA SER A 163 5.57 8.46 -9.13
C SER A 163 4.48 9.37 -9.71
N GLN A 164 3.43 9.60 -8.93
CA GLN A 164 2.27 10.41 -9.34
C GLN A 164 2.59 11.87 -9.68
N LEU A 165 3.78 12.34 -9.35
CA LEU A 165 4.25 13.68 -9.77
C LEU A 165 4.56 13.76 -11.28
N SER A 166 4.32 12.67 -12.01
CA SER A 166 4.48 12.60 -13.47
C SER A 166 3.15 12.49 -14.21
N ILE A 167 2.06 12.89 -13.59
CA ILE A 167 0.77 13.06 -14.28
C ILE A 167 0.76 14.40 -14.98
#